data_483138cc70d5f85a2abe1f360d3ea9b6
#
_entry.id   483138cc70d5f85a2abe1f360d3ea9b6
#
_cell.length_a   1.000
_cell.length_b   1.000
_cell.length_c   1.000
_cell.angle_alpha   90.00
_cell.angle_beta   90.00
_cell.angle_gamma   90.00
#
_symmetry.space_group_name_H-M   'P 1'
#
loop_
_entity.id
_entity.type
_entity.pdbx_description
1 polymer ?
#
loop_
_entity_poly.entity_id
_entity_poly.type
_entity_poly.pdbx_seq_one_letter_code
_entity_poly.pdbx_strand_id
1 'polypeptide(L)'
;YRAKGGIYRRPEDFARLYGLTKKQYETLRPYIIIGEDYRPASDYYGQQKDYAYNRQAREEGKTEKGQATGEKAEEKIYSYPQKLKAGEHVSLNSADTTELKKIPGIGSAYSRAIVRYRERLGGYVNANQLMEIEGFPEEALSFMQVEKDKITKLKINKLSMSQLRRHPYLNFYQARDICDYRRLHGPIKSLHQLSLLKTFPPAQIERLEPYVSYE
;
A
#
# COMPACT_ATOMS: atom_id res chain seq x y z
N TYR A 1 -12.47 21.69 8.83
CA TYR A 1 -11.90 20.35 8.89
C TYR A 1 -12.01 19.66 7.53
N ARG A 2 -13.21 19.50 6.94
CA ARG A 2 -13.40 18.88 5.59
C ARG A 2 -12.69 19.65 4.48
N ALA A 3 -12.68 20.97 4.52
CA ALA A 3 -11.97 21.82 3.53
C ALA A 3 -10.44 21.61 3.52
N LYS A 4 -9.88 21.02 4.59
CA LYS A 4 -8.47 20.63 4.72
C LYS A 4 -8.26 19.11 4.55
N GLY A 5 -9.20 18.39 3.92
CA GLY A 5 -9.11 16.96 3.66
C GLY A 5 -9.47 16.06 4.86
N GLY A 6 -9.98 16.61 5.95
CA GLY A 6 -10.42 15.82 7.10
C GLY A 6 -11.71 15.04 6.82
N ILE A 7 -11.75 13.78 7.23
CA ILE A 7 -12.90 12.88 7.06
C ILE A 7 -13.46 12.53 8.44
N TYR A 8 -14.78 12.65 8.60
CA TYR A 8 -15.48 12.14 9.77
C TYR A 8 -15.83 10.68 9.54
N ARG A 9 -15.34 9.80 10.39
CA ARG A 9 -15.54 8.35 10.27
C ARG A 9 -16.57 7.82 11.26
N ARG A 10 -16.75 8.53 12.37
CA ARG A 10 -17.69 8.21 13.45
C ARG A 10 -18.38 9.47 13.94
N PRO A 11 -19.59 9.36 14.50
CA PRO A 11 -20.24 10.52 15.12
C PRO A 11 -19.38 11.21 16.19
N GLU A 12 -18.53 10.44 16.91
CA GLU A 12 -17.63 10.95 17.95
C GLU A 12 -16.55 11.89 17.42
N ASP A 13 -16.23 11.81 16.13
CA ASP A 13 -15.25 12.73 15.52
C ASP A 13 -15.75 14.17 15.50
N PHE A 14 -17.08 14.38 15.54
CA PHE A 14 -17.69 15.69 15.68
C PHE A 14 -17.46 16.32 17.06
N ALA A 15 -17.27 15.53 18.11
CA ALA A 15 -16.97 16.04 19.46
C ALA A 15 -15.63 16.82 19.51
N ARG A 16 -14.75 16.61 18.51
CA ARG A 16 -13.44 17.26 18.41
C ARG A 16 -13.47 18.55 17.57
N LEU A 17 -14.62 18.94 17.07
CA LEU A 17 -14.75 20.17 16.28
C LEU A 17 -14.47 21.41 17.15
N TYR A 18 -13.56 22.25 16.65
CA TYR A 18 -13.26 23.52 17.29
C TYR A 18 -14.53 24.39 17.37
N GLY A 19 -14.82 24.90 18.57
CA GLY A 19 -16.02 25.71 18.82
C GLY A 19 -17.28 24.93 19.19
N LEU A 20 -17.27 23.58 19.12
CA LEU A 20 -18.41 22.76 19.55
C LEU A 20 -18.24 22.35 21.03
N THR A 21 -19.20 22.77 21.86
CA THR A 21 -19.20 22.36 23.28
C THR A 21 -19.76 20.95 23.44
N LYS A 22 -19.37 20.27 24.53
CA LYS A 22 -19.86 18.91 24.84
C LYS A 22 -21.39 18.84 24.86
N LYS A 23 -22.05 19.84 25.45
CA LYS A 23 -23.51 19.92 25.53
C LYS A 23 -24.16 20.02 24.15
N GLN A 24 -23.59 20.85 23.27
CA GLN A 24 -24.05 20.97 21.88
C GLN A 24 -23.83 19.67 21.10
N TYR A 25 -22.69 19.01 21.27
CA TYR A 25 -22.43 17.72 20.67
C TYR A 25 -23.47 16.66 21.10
N GLU A 26 -23.77 16.55 22.41
CA GLU A 26 -24.74 15.60 22.93
C GLU A 26 -26.16 15.82 22.33
N THR A 27 -26.53 17.09 22.12
CA THR A 27 -27.80 17.46 21.47
C THR A 27 -27.80 17.07 19.98
N LEU A 28 -26.69 17.20 19.29
CA LEU A 28 -26.56 16.92 17.84
C LEU A 28 -26.32 15.44 17.55
N ARG A 29 -25.74 14.69 18.47
CA ARG A 29 -25.34 13.28 18.29
C ARG A 29 -26.43 12.39 17.65
N PRO A 30 -27.71 12.45 18.05
CA PRO A 30 -28.75 11.62 17.45
C PRO A 30 -29.02 11.91 15.96
N TYR A 31 -28.62 13.09 15.48
CA TYR A 31 -28.86 13.56 14.11
C TYR A 31 -27.63 13.39 13.21
N ILE A 32 -26.49 12.97 13.78
CA ILE A 32 -25.25 12.78 13.01
C ILE A 32 -25.29 11.41 12.35
N ILE A 33 -25.47 11.38 11.05
CA ILE A 33 -25.41 10.17 10.22
C ILE A 33 -24.13 10.24 9.38
N ILE A 34 -23.28 9.23 9.47
CA ILE A 34 -22.11 9.06 8.61
C ILE A 34 -22.51 8.10 7.49
N GLY A 35 -22.36 8.54 6.23
CA GLY A 35 -22.65 7.71 5.06
C GLY A 35 -21.74 6.47 4.99
N GLU A 36 -22.22 5.41 4.35
CA GLU A 36 -21.51 4.13 4.24
C GLU A 36 -20.14 4.26 3.55
N ASP A 37 -20.01 5.19 2.61
CA ASP A 37 -18.77 5.46 1.88
C ASP A 37 -17.59 5.91 2.76
N TYR A 38 -17.87 6.30 4.01
CA TYR A 38 -16.87 6.78 4.97
C TYR A 38 -16.64 5.82 6.15
N ARG A 39 -17.19 4.63 6.09
CA ARG A 39 -16.89 3.61 7.09
C ARG A 39 -15.43 3.17 6.99
N PRO A 40 -14.71 3.04 8.11
CA PRO A 40 -13.33 2.53 8.07
C PRO A 40 -13.34 1.10 7.51
N ALA A 41 -12.29 0.73 6.79
CA ALA A 41 -12.14 -0.60 6.21
C ALA A 41 -12.26 -1.73 7.27
N SER A 42 -11.97 -1.45 8.55
CA SER A 42 -12.20 -2.34 9.67
C SER A 42 -13.67 -2.74 9.84
N ASP A 43 -14.62 -1.90 9.46
CA ASP A 43 -16.06 -2.17 9.60
C ASP A 43 -16.58 -3.08 8.47
N TYR A 44 -15.89 -3.11 7.32
CA TYR A 44 -16.16 -4.06 6.23
C TYR A 44 -15.60 -5.47 6.52
N TYR A 45 -14.56 -5.56 7.35
CA TYR A 45 -13.99 -6.83 7.82
C TYR A 45 -14.56 -7.23 9.20
N GLY A 46 -15.69 -6.65 9.60
CA GLY A 46 -16.35 -6.79 10.90
C GLY A 46 -17.00 -8.14 11.16
N GLN A 47 -16.26 -9.23 10.97
CA GLN A 47 -16.51 -10.53 11.63
C GLN A 47 -15.20 -11.16 12.09
N GLN A 48 -14.29 -10.39 12.65
CA GLN A 48 -13.24 -10.95 13.50
C GLN A 48 -13.52 -10.55 14.94
N LYS A 49 -14.28 -11.41 15.61
CA LYS A 49 -14.56 -11.39 17.06
C LYS A 49 -13.29 -11.54 17.94
N ASP A 50 -12.11 -11.58 17.34
CA ASP A 50 -10.89 -12.01 18.02
C ASP A 50 -10.09 -10.87 18.68
N TYR A 51 -10.36 -9.59 18.35
CA TYR A 51 -9.61 -8.48 18.98
C TYR A 51 -10.20 -8.02 20.32
N ALA A 52 -11.48 -8.18 20.57
CA ALA A 52 -12.10 -7.82 21.84
C ALA A 52 -11.77 -8.87 22.94
N TYR A 53 -11.67 -10.14 22.56
CA TYR A 53 -11.33 -11.26 23.48
C TYR A 53 -9.91 -11.12 24.05
N ASN A 54 -8.95 -10.70 23.23
CA ASN A 54 -7.56 -10.54 23.68
C ASN A 54 -7.33 -9.32 24.60
N ARG A 55 -8.23 -8.35 24.62
CA ARG A 55 -8.12 -7.20 25.55
C ARG A 55 -8.68 -7.54 26.93
N GLN A 56 -9.80 -8.24 27.00
CA GLN A 56 -10.36 -8.72 28.26
C GLN A 56 -9.46 -9.76 28.94
N ALA A 57 -8.90 -10.71 28.19
CA ALA A 57 -7.96 -11.68 28.73
C ALA A 57 -6.65 -11.06 29.28
N ARG A 58 -6.29 -9.84 28.86
CA ARG A 58 -5.12 -9.11 29.37
C ARG A 58 -5.41 -8.31 30.63
N GLU A 59 -6.65 -7.92 30.87
CA GLU A 59 -7.08 -7.20 32.08
C GLU A 59 -7.45 -8.16 33.20
N GLU A 60 -7.99 -9.35 32.88
CA GLU A 60 -8.35 -10.40 33.86
C GLU A 60 -7.16 -11.27 34.30
N GLY A 61 -6.05 -11.29 33.55
CA GLY A 61 -4.85 -12.08 33.88
C GLY A 61 -3.94 -11.46 34.95
N LYS A 62 -4.35 -10.40 35.66
CA LYS A 62 -3.59 -9.78 36.74
C LYS A 62 -4.01 -10.17 38.16
N THR A 63 -5.04 -10.97 38.33
CA THR A 63 -5.41 -11.48 39.65
C THR A 63 -5.62 -13.00 39.56
N GLU A 64 -4.76 -13.68 40.25
CA GLU A 64 -4.83 -15.03 40.81
C GLU A 64 -3.71 -15.99 40.34
N LYS A 65 -2.75 -16.10 41.23
CA LYS A 65 -1.88 -17.29 41.35
C LYS A 65 -2.75 -18.41 41.97
N GLY A 66 -2.92 -19.52 41.26
CA GLY A 66 -3.57 -20.70 41.83
C GLY A 66 -3.76 -21.85 40.85
N GLN A 67 -2.85 -22.80 40.92
CA GLN A 67 -2.97 -24.26 40.63
C GLN A 67 -3.32 -24.73 39.20
N ALA A 68 -2.39 -25.54 38.74
CA ALA A 68 -2.34 -26.26 37.48
C ALA A 68 -3.42 -27.36 37.39
N THR A 69 -4.04 -27.47 36.22
CA THR A 69 -4.44 -28.77 35.65
C THR A 69 -4.09 -28.71 34.15
N GLY A 70 -3.34 -29.73 33.73
CA GLY A 70 -2.74 -29.76 32.41
C GLY A 70 -3.73 -30.09 31.32
N GLU A 71 -3.83 -29.18 30.38
CA GLU A 71 -4.14 -29.48 28.98
C GLU A 71 -3.12 -28.72 28.15
N LYS A 72 -2.40 -29.46 27.29
CA LYS A 72 -1.35 -28.90 26.40
C LYS A 72 -2.00 -27.88 25.46
N ALA A 73 -1.95 -26.61 25.84
CA ALA A 73 -2.05 -25.53 24.88
C ALA A 73 -0.81 -25.63 23.97
N GLU A 74 -1.02 -25.92 22.69
CA GLU A 74 0.03 -25.78 21.69
C GLU A 74 0.50 -24.32 21.72
N GLU A 75 1.64 -24.09 22.36
CA GLU A 75 2.36 -22.82 22.23
C GLU A 75 2.64 -22.61 20.75
N LYS A 76 1.88 -21.69 20.14
CA LYS A 76 2.30 -21.10 18.86
C LYS A 76 3.60 -20.38 19.13
N ILE A 77 4.70 -21.10 18.94
CA ILE A 77 6.06 -20.54 18.94
C ILE A 77 6.07 -19.51 17.81
N TYR A 78 5.95 -18.24 18.16
CA TYR A 78 6.19 -17.13 17.23
C TYR A 78 7.70 -17.12 16.94
N SER A 79 8.11 -17.95 16.01
CA SER A 79 9.46 -17.92 15.47
C SER A 79 9.62 -16.61 14.70
N TYR A 80 10.31 -15.64 15.27
CA TYR A 80 10.74 -14.46 14.52
C TYR A 80 11.61 -14.92 13.35
N PRO A 81 11.35 -14.45 12.11
CA PRO A 81 12.16 -14.82 10.98
C PRO A 81 13.61 -14.43 11.26
N GLN A 82 14.51 -15.39 11.14
CA GLN A 82 15.95 -15.16 11.29
C GLN A 82 16.37 -14.10 10.27
N LYS A 83 17.04 -13.05 10.74
CA LYS A 83 17.50 -11.97 9.87
C LYS A 83 18.67 -12.41 9.00
N LEU A 84 18.71 -11.89 7.77
CA LEU A 84 19.78 -12.13 6.82
C LEU A 84 21.11 -11.59 7.32
N LYS A 85 22.16 -12.31 6.99
CA LYS A 85 23.55 -11.89 7.24
C LYS A 85 24.06 -11.04 6.08
N ALA A 86 25.10 -10.28 6.34
CA ALA A 86 25.78 -9.51 5.30
C ALA A 86 26.23 -10.42 4.15
N GLY A 87 25.89 -10.05 2.91
CA GLY A 87 26.19 -10.82 1.71
C GLY A 87 25.05 -11.73 1.21
N GLU A 88 23.98 -11.92 2.00
CA GLU A 88 22.78 -12.60 1.55
C GLU A 88 21.82 -11.59 0.88
N HIS A 89 21.20 -11.98 -0.23
CA HIS A 89 20.29 -11.12 -0.99
C HIS A 89 18.94 -11.78 -1.20
N VAL A 90 17.91 -10.95 -1.32
CA VAL A 90 16.54 -11.34 -1.63
C VAL A 90 16.12 -10.75 -2.97
N SER A 91 15.52 -11.56 -3.84
CA SER A 91 14.98 -11.09 -5.12
C SER A 91 13.71 -10.27 -4.92
N LEU A 92 13.74 -8.98 -5.30
CA LEU A 92 12.60 -8.06 -5.16
C LEU A 92 11.38 -8.49 -5.96
N ASN A 93 11.59 -9.07 -7.14
CA ASN A 93 10.49 -9.38 -8.04
C ASN A 93 9.81 -10.72 -7.76
N SER A 94 10.44 -11.60 -6.96
CA SER A 94 9.88 -12.92 -6.61
C SER A 94 9.57 -13.09 -5.13
N ALA A 95 10.28 -12.38 -4.24
CA ALA A 95 10.14 -12.54 -2.80
C ALA A 95 8.71 -12.30 -2.29
N ASP A 96 8.32 -13.11 -1.33
CA ASP A 96 7.09 -12.93 -0.57
C ASP A 96 7.30 -12.04 0.67
N THR A 97 6.22 -11.75 1.39
CA THR A 97 6.31 -10.92 2.62
C THR A 97 7.11 -11.60 3.73
N THR A 98 7.23 -12.93 3.73
CA THR A 98 7.96 -13.69 4.74
C THR A 98 9.46 -13.58 4.49
N GLU A 99 9.88 -13.71 3.24
CA GLU A 99 11.26 -13.53 2.82
C GLU A 99 11.74 -12.10 3.02
N LEU A 100 10.92 -11.11 2.62
CA LEU A 100 11.23 -9.70 2.82
C LEU A 100 11.41 -9.32 4.29
N LYS A 101 10.67 -9.95 5.21
CA LYS A 101 10.83 -9.73 6.66
C LYS A 101 12.17 -10.24 7.22
N LYS A 102 12.90 -11.11 6.51
CA LYS A 102 14.24 -11.53 6.90
C LYS A 102 15.26 -10.40 6.73
N ILE A 103 14.98 -9.38 5.91
CA ILE A 103 15.87 -8.24 5.70
C ILE A 103 15.89 -7.37 6.96
N PRO A 104 17.09 -6.96 7.45
CA PRO A 104 17.21 -6.00 8.54
C PRO A 104 16.47 -4.68 8.20
N GLY A 105 15.77 -4.11 9.16
CA GLY A 105 14.96 -2.90 8.97
C GLY A 105 13.59 -3.12 8.31
N ILE A 106 13.34 -4.26 7.66
CA ILE A 106 12.07 -4.55 7.00
C ILE A 106 11.15 -5.34 7.95
N GLY A 107 10.05 -4.69 8.33
CA GLY A 107 8.96 -5.28 9.12
C GLY A 107 7.73 -5.60 8.26
N SER A 108 6.63 -5.97 8.92
CA SER A 108 5.36 -6.31 8.24
C SER A 108 4.75 -5.15 7.43
N ALA A 109 4.99 -3.89 7.83
CA ALA A 109 4.51 -2.72 7.10
C ALA A 109 5.26 -2.57 5.77
N TYR A 110 6.59 -2.52 5.82
CA TYR A 110 7.42 -2.38 4.62
C TYR A 110 7.32 -3.58 3.69
N SER A 111 7.32 -4.83 4.18
CA SER A 111 7.17 -6.01 3.32
C SER A 111 5.87 -5.98 2.51
N ARG A 112 4.74 -5.56 3.11
CA ARG A 112 3.49 -5.38 2.39
C ARG A 112 3.51 -4.19 1.43
N ALA A 113 4.17 -3.08 1.81
CA ALA A 113 4.32 -1.92 0.94
C ALA A 113 5.15 -2.26 -0.31
N ILE A 114 6.25 -2.99 -0.15
CA ILE A 114 7.11 -3.47 -1.25
C ILE A 114 6.30 -4.33 -2.23
N VAL A 115 5.57 -5.34 -1.72
CA VAL A 115 4.77 -6.24 -2.57
C VAL A 115 3.67 -5.46 -3.30
N ARG A 116 2.92 -4.60 -2.61
CA ARG A 116 1.86 -3.78 -3.22
C ARG A 116 2.42 -2.81 -4.28
N TYR A 117 3.58 -2.22 -4.01
CA TYR A 117 4.21 -1.31 -4.96
C TYR A 117 4.72 -2.06 -6.19
N ARG A 118 5.33 -3.25 -6.01
CA ARG A 118 5.71 -4.18 -7.07
C ARG A 118 4.54 -4.53 -7.99
N GLU A 119 3.39 -4.90 -7.42
CA GLU A 119 2.19 -5.24 -8.19
C GLU A 119 1.68 -4.07 -9.04
N ARG A 120 1.76 -2.85 -8.52
CA ARG A 120 1.36 -1.64 -9.24
C ARG A 120 2.35 -1.25 -10.34
N LEU A 121 3.64 -1.44 -10.10
CA LEU A 121 4.72 -1.19 -11.07
C LEU A 121 4.74 -2.25 -12.20
N GLY A 122 4.30 -3.47 -11.92
CA GLY A 122 4.53 -4.63 -12.76
C GLY A 122 5.88 -5.30 -12.52
N GLY A 123 6.63 -4.87 -11.52
CA GLY A 123 7.97 -5.33 -11.13
C GLY A 123 8.97 -4.20 -10.97
N TYR A 124 10.02 -4.42 -10.20
CA TYR A 124 11.12 -3.46 -10.02
C TYR A 124 12.15 -3.61 -11.13
N VAL A 125 12.60 -2.49 -11.70
CA VAL A 125 13.71 -2.42 -12.65
C VAL A 125 15.02 -2.12 -11.92
N ASN A 126 14.91 -1.37 -10.81
CA ASN A 126 16.05 -0.95 -9.99
C ASN A 126 15.64 -0.96 -8.51
N ALA A 127 16.54 -1.41 -7.62
CA ALA A 127 16.30 -1.41 -6.17
C ALA A 127 16.05 0.00 -5.60
N ASN A 128 16.64 1.04 -6.20
CA ASN A 128 16.44 2.43 -5.77
C ASN A 128 14.98 2.91 -5.89
N GLN A 129 14.13 2.22 -6.65
CA GLN A 129 12.69 2.51 -6.70
C GLN A 129 11.98 2.28 -5.36
N LEU A 130 12.60 1.53 -4.44
CA LEU A 130 12.10 1.38 -3.08
C LEU A 130 12.16 2.67 -2.27
N MET A 131 13.06 3.59 -2.63
CA MET A 131 13.13 4.91 -2.00
C MET A 131 11.90 5.79 -2.29
N GLU A 132 11.06 5.39 -3.24
CA GLU A 132 9.76 6.02 -3.50
C GLU A 132 8.70 5.62 -2.46
N ILE A 133 8.99 4.60 -1.64
CA ILE A 133 8.17 4.22 -0.47
C ILE A 133 8.58 5.13 0.69
N GLU A 134 7.64 5.88 1.22
CA GLU A 134 7.88 6.84 2.31
C GLU A 134 8.54 6.18 3.53
N GLY A 135 9.65 6.78 3.97
CA GLY A 135 10.41 6.32 5.15
C GLY A 135 11.15 5.00 4.97
N PHE A 136 11.37 4.55 3.73
CA PHE A 136 12.07 3.29 3.47
C PHE A 136 13.52 3.33 3.99
N PRO A 137 13.98 2.30 4.74
CA PRO A 137 15.36 2.26 5.25
C PRO A 137 16.36 1.98 4.12
N GLU A 138 17.25 2.95 3.84
CA GLU A 138 18.24 2.86 2.75
C GLU A 138 19.20 1.67 2.93
N GLU A 139 19.56 1.36 4.18
CA GLU A 139 20.47 0.25 4.49
C GLU A 139 19.94 -1.11 4.01
N ALA A 140 18.60 -1.25 3.92
CA ALA A 140 17.97 -2.47 3.43
C ALA A 140 18.22 -2.74 1.94
N LEU A 141 18.58 -1.72 1.15
CA LEU A 141 18.87 -1.87 -0.28
C LEU A 141 20.03 -2.83 -0.54
N SER A 142 21.00 -2.89 0.37
CA SER A 142 22.17 -3.77 0.27
C SER A 142 21.82 -5.27 0.27
N PHE A 143 20.64 -5.64 0.77
CA PHE A 143 20.13 -7.01 0.81
C PHE A 143 19.18 -7.34 -0.35
N MET A 144 19.02 -6.43 -1.31
CA MET A 144 18.01 -6.57 -2.36
C MET A 144 18.62 -6.69 -3.74
N GLN A 145 18.15 -7.69 -4.50
CA GLN A 145 18.55 -7.92 -5.88
C GLN A 145 17.34 -7.83 -6.80
N VAL A 146 17.52 -7.24 -7.98
CA VAL A 146 16.47 -7.10 -8.99
C VAL A 146 16.69 -8.07 -10.14
N GLU A 147 15.70 -8.93 -10.39
CA GLU A 147 15.61 -9.78 -11.58
C GLU A 147 14.81 -9.04 -12.65
N LYS A 148 15.49 -8.61 -13.71
CA LYS A 148 14.86 -7.80 -14.77
C LYS A 148 13.89 -8.58 -15.65
N ASP A 149 14.00 -9.89 -15.68
CA ASP A 149 13.20 -10.76 -16.56
C ASP A 149 11.75 -10.96 -16.08
N LYS A 150 11.44 -10.54 -14.86
CA LYS A 150 10.13 -10.71 -14.22
C LYS A 150 9.28 -9.43 -14.18
N ILE A 151 9.35 -8.63 -15.26
CA ILE A 151 8.56 -7.39 -15.37
C ILE A 151 7.32 -7.63 -16.22
N THR A 152 6.15 -7.37 -15.65
CA THR A 152 4.87 -7.38 -16.38
C THR A 152 4.69 -6.04 -17.08
N LYS A 153 4.72 -6.04 -18.40
CA LYS A 153 4.62 -4.82 -19.20
C LYS A 153 3.18 -4.35 -19.39
N LEU A 154 3.00 -3.04 -19.40
CA LEU A 154 1.77 -2.35 -19.75
C LEU A 154 1.53 -2.42 -21.27
N LYS A 155 0.46 -3.04 -21.71
CA LYS A 155 0.03 -3.02 -23.11
C LYS A 155 -0.61 -1.65 -23.41
N ILE A 156 0.25 -0.64 -23.69
CA ILE A 156 -0.14 0.76 -23.80
C ILE A 156 -1.25 1.00 -24.82
N ASN A 157 -1.35 0.17 -25.84
CA ASN A 157 -2.36 0.27 -26.90
C ASN A 157 -3.71 -0.39 -26.55
N LYS A 158 -3.76 -1.28 -25.54
CA LYS A 158 -4.96 -2.05 -25.18
C LYS A 158 -5.63 -1.57 -23.91
N LEU A 159 -4.86 -1.04 -22.98
CA LEU A 159 -5.37 -0.65 -21.66
C LEU A 159 -6.26 0.60 -21.73
N SER A 160 -7.30 0.61 -20.91
CA SER A 160 -8.16 1.78 -20.69
C SER A 160 -7.45 2.85 -19.85
N MET A 161 -7.95 4.09 -19.86
CA MET A 161 -7.43 5.18 -19.05
C MET A 161 -7.39 4.83 -17.55
N SER A 162 -8.44 4.17 -17.04
CA SER A 162 -8.51 3.75 -15.63
C SER A 162 -7.48 2.67 -15.29
N GLN A 163 -7.17 1.77 -16.21
CA GLN A 163 -6.13 0.75 -16.06
C GLN A 163 -4.72 1.35 -16.11
N LEU A 164 -4.46 2.26 -17.06
CA LEU A 164 -3.19 2.99 -17.17
C LEU A 164 -2.86 3.75 -15.88
N ARG A 165 -3.84 4.41 -15.27
CA ARG A 165 -3.68 5.16 -14.01
C ARG A 165 -3.30 4.30 -12.79
N ARG A 166 -3.44 2.98 -12.85
CA ARG A 166 -3.01 2.10 -11.75
C ARG A 166 -1.49 2.04 -11.62
N HIS A 167 -0.78 2.31 -12.72
CA HIS A 167 0.67 2.33 -12.70
C HIS A 167 1.17 3.59 -11.98
N PRO A 168 2.15 3.47 -11.03
CA PRO A 168 2.61 4.60 -10.22
C PRO A 168 3.17 5.78 -11.04
N TYR A 169 3.74 5.49 -12.21
CA TYR A 169 4.35 6.49 -13.08
C TYR A 169 3.38 7.12 -14.09
N LEU A 170 2.09 6.82 -14.01
CA LEU A 170 1.08 7.42 -14.88
C LEU A 170 0.02 8.15 -14.05
N ASN A 171 -0.03 9.46 -14.18
CA ASN A 171 -1.09 10.26 -13.61
C ASN A 171 -2.31 10.34 -14.54
N PHE A 172 -3.36 11.01 -14.09
CA PHE A 172 -4.60 11.18 -14.86
C PHE A 172 -4.38 11.83 -16.22
N TYR A 173 -3.61 12.91 -16.27
CA TYR A 173 -3.39 13.67 -17.50
C TYR A 173 -2.59 12.87 -18.51
N GLN A 174 -1.57 12.17 -18.05
CA GLN A 174 -0.75 11.28 -18.89
C GLN A 174 -1.58 10.11 -19.46
N ALA A 175 -2.40 9.46 -18.63
CA ALA A 175 -3.28 8.38 -19.10
C ALA A 175 -4.32 8.87 -20.12
N ARG A 176 -4.85 10.10 -19.93
CA ARG A 176 -5.74 10.74 -20.88
C ARG A 176 -5.03 11.01 -22.19
N ASP A 177 -3.86 11.64 -22.13
CA ASP A 177 -3.09 12.01 -23.30
C ASP A 177 -2.67 10.79 -24.14
N ILE A 178 -2.35 9.65 -23.49
CA ILE A 178 -2.14 8.36 -24.17
C ILE A 178 -3.40 7.94 -24.93
N CYS A 179 -4.57 8.00 -24.28
CA CYS A 179 -5.83 7.59 -24.90
C CYS A 179 -6.22 8.53 -26.05
N ASP A 180 -6.04 9.81 -25.89
CA ASP A 180 -6.33 10.83 -26.91
C ASP A 180 -5.36 10.71 -28.10
N TYR A 181 -4.08 10.47 -27.85
CA TYR A 181 -3.09 10.22 -28.91
C TYR A 181 -3.49 8.99 -29.74
N ARG A 182 -3.83 7.88 -29.08
CA ARG A 182 -4.28 6.65 -29.76
C ARG A 182 -5.50 6.87 -30.63
N ARG A 183 -6.46 7.68 -30.16
CA ARG A 183 -7.68 8.01 -30.89
C ARG A 183 -7.40 8.84 -32.13
N LEU A 184 -6.46 9.77 -32.06
CA LEU A 184 -6.15 10.73 -33.13
C LEU A 184 -5.14 10.20 -34.16
N HIS A 185 -4.13 9.44 -33.69
CA HIS A 185 -2.97 9.04 -34.48
C HIS A 185 -2.84 7.51 -34.66
N GLY A 186 -3.76 6.75 -34.04
CA GLY A 186 -3.67 5.29 -34.05
C GLY A 186 -2.72 4.73 -32.99
N PRO A 187 -2.35 3.45 -33.08
CA PRO A 187 -1.53 2.76 -32.07
C PRO A 187 -0.15 3.43 -31.90
N ILE A 188 0.26 3.58 -30.65
CA ILE A 188 1.57 4.10 -30.27
C ILE A 188 2.61 3.02 -30.59
N LYS A 189 3.68 3.38 -31.29
CA LYS A 189 4.80 2.50 -31.63
C LYS A 189 6.05 2.75 -30.76
N SER A 190 6.15 3.94 -30.17
CA SER A 190 7.22 4.33 -29.26
C SER A 190 6.75 5.44 -28.35
N LEU A 191 7.19 5.46 -27.09
CA LEU A 191 6.90 6.56 -26.14
C LEU A 191 7.45 7.91 -26.62
N HIS A 192 8.49 7.90 -27.45
CA HIS A 192 9.01 9.13 -28.05
C HIS A 192 7.98 9.89 -28.90
N GLN A 193 6.96 9.23 -29.44
CA GLN A 193 5.85 9.89 -30.12
C GLN A 193 5.06 10.83 -29.20
N LEU A 194 5.11 10.60 -27.89
CA LEU A 194 4.46 11.45 -26.88
C LEU A 194 5.34 12.60 -26.39
N SER A 195 6.60 12.69 -26.84
CA SER A 195 7.57 13.70 -26.37
C SER A 195 7.17 15.16 -26.69
N LEU A 196 6.28 15.36 -27.66
CA LEU A 196 5.71 16.68 -27.98
C LEU A 196 4.65 17.13 -26.97
N LEU A 197 4.16 16.21 -26.12
CA LEU A 197 3.18 16.53 -25.11
C LEU A 197 3.87 17.00 -23.83
N LYS A 198 3.42 18.11 -23.28
CA LYS A 198 3.97 18.67 -22.03
C LYS A 198 3.95 17.69 -20.84
N THR A 199 3.07 16.71 -20.87
CA THR A 199 2.91 15.68 -19.83
C THR A 199 3.96 14.58 -19.90
N PHE A 200 4.72 14.49 -21.01
CA PHE A 200 5.75 13.48 -21.23
C PHE A 200 7.13 14.09 -21.48
N PRO A 201 7.74 14.73 -20.48
CA PRO A 201 9.12 15.16 -20.57
C PRO A 201 10.06 13.96 -20.74
N PRO A 202 11.28 14.12 -21.27
CA PRO A 202 12.23 13.05 -21.52
C PRO A 202 12.44 12.11 -20.32
N ALA A 203 12.64 12.66 -19.13
CA ALA A 203 12.80 11.88 -17.89
C ALA A 203 11.61 10.97 -17.58
N GLN A 204 10.39 11.40 -17.93
CA GLN A 204 9.19 10.59 -17.75
C GLN A 204 9.12 9.44 -18.76
N ILE A 205 9.57 9.67 -19.98
CA ILE A 205 9.66 8.66 -21.04
C ILE A 205 10.67 7.58 -20.63
N GLU A 206 11.88 7.96 -20.24
CA GLU A 206 12.93 7.05 -19.78
C GLU A 206 12.48 6.20 -18.60
N ARG A 207 11.77 6.81 -17.65
CA ARG A 207 11.25 6.12 -16.46
C ARG A 207 10.16 5.10 -16.78
N LEU A 208 9.36 5.36 -17.81
CA LEU A 208 8.22 4.53 -18.21
C LEU A 208 8.60 3.45 -19.23
N GLU A 209 9.63 3.67 -20.06
CA GLU A 209 10.04 2.80 -21.16
C GLU A 209 10.21 1.32 -20.76
N PRO A 210 10.85 0.98 -19.62
CA PRO A 210 11.00 -0.42 -19.21
C PRO A 210 9.68 -1.15 -18.97
N TYR A 211 8.62 -0.41 -18.70
CA TYR A 211 7.31 -0.93 -18.33
C TYR A 211 6.30 -1.01 -19.47
N VAL A 212 6.64 -0.52 -20.65
CA VAL A 212 5.69 -0.44 -21.76
C VAL A 212 5.88 -1.58 -22.75
N SER A 213 4.75 -2.09 -23.27
CA SER A 213 4.66 -2.94 -24.47
C SER A 213 3.75 -2.27 -25.48
N TYR A 214 4.16 -2.29 -26.73
CA TYR A 214 3.43 -1.69 -27.84
C TYR A 214 2.52 -2.69 -28.59
N GLU A 215 2.42 -3.93 -28.07
CA GLU A 215 1.55 -5.00 -28.58
C GLU A 215 0.05 -4.71 -28.44
#